data_7b9e79de64fc670ae25b1dc746653b15
#
_entry.id   7b9e79de64fc670ae25b1dc746653b15
#
_cell.length_a   1.000
_cell.length_b   1.000
_cell.length_c   1.000
_cell.angle_alpha   90.00
_cell.angle_beta   90.00
_cell.angle_gamma   90.00
#
_symmetry.space_group_name_H-M   'P 1'
#
loop_
_entity.id
_entity.type
_entity.pdbx_description
1 polymer ?
#
loop_
_entity_poly.entity_id
_entity_poly.type
_entity_poly.pdbx_seq_one_letter_code
_entity_poly.pdbx_strand_id
1 'polypeptide(L)'
;MGISELRQSGLRPGKAGVQPVPTDPLGRELIRVGKISRSDAALATLVQRQCDSSFDRILRAEGLASEDDLLTAHARRLKARRIEPETLAAAPRIDTGLDPRMLLRHGATAIRDEMGAPRIVANGADSLLTLRRALPVDLSLAKLAVAPRDAVQARVARDHRDTLRDMATARVPEIESCRTWTASMRRRLGLTVTALCVVAVLCVLYPVAVFGILAGWAVLTLAVAATLKITAAAAHMIGRDDAAPETRPNAAPLPRVSILVPLFRETEIAHALIARLARLTYPKCLLDVILVLEEEDHLTQATLAGIDLPPWVRAVVVPDGQPRTKPRAMNYALDFCQGHIIGIFDAEDAPDPDQITRIARRFQQVPHEVACLQGILDYYNPAQNWLARCFTIEYATWFRTMLPGMARLGLAIPLGGTTLYFRRDVLEYLGGWDAHNVTEDADLGFR
;
A
#
# COMPACT_ATOMS: atom_id res chain seq x y z
N MET A 1 -13.80 -6.60 14.33
CA MET A 1 -15.26 -6.67 14.60
C MET A 1 -15.82 -5.27 14.44
N GLY A 2 -16.69 -5.05 13.46
CA GLY A 2 -17.30 -3.74 13.18
C GLY A 2 -18.50 -3.48 14.11
N ILE A 3 -19.02 -2.24 14.09
CA ILE A 3 -20.22 -1.88 14.93
C ILE A 3 -21.42 -2.71 14.54
N SER A 4 -21.60 -3.04 13.28
CA SER A 4 -22.67 -3.92 12.78
C SER A 4 -22.62 -5.33 13.38
N GLU A 5 -21.43 -5.90 13.52
CA GLU A 5 -21.23 -7.21 14.15
C GLU A 5 -21.45 -7.16 15.66
N LEU A 6 -21.02 -6.07 16.33
CA LEU A 6 -21.30 -5.83 17.75
C LEU A 6 -22.79 -5.69 18.04
N ARG A 7 -23.54 -5.06 17.15
CA ARG A 7 -25.02 -4.98 17.26
C ARG A 7 -25.69 -6.34 17.13
N GLN A 8 -25.21 -7.19 16.21
CA GLN A 8 -25.75 -8.55 16.01
C GLN A 8 -25.41 -9.49 17.17
N SER A 9 -24.26 -9.32 17.84
CA SER A 9 -23.86 -10.13 18.99
C SER A 9 -24.66 -9.84 20.28
N GLY A 10 -25.66 -8.97 20.24
CA GLY A 10 -26.56 -8.68 21.37
C GLY A 10 -25.93 -7.88 22.52
N LEU A 11 -24.71 -7.37 22.33
CA LEU A 11 -24.05 -6.45 23.26
C LEU A 11 -24.78 -5.11 23.27
N ARG A 12 -25.88 -5.04 24.06
CA ARG A 12 -26.54 -3.76 24.37
C ARG A 12 -25.73 -3.07 25.47
N PRO A 13 -25.19 -1.87 25.25
CA PRO A 13 -24.62 -1.08 26.33
C PRO A 13 -25.78 -0.63 27.24
N GLY A 14 -26.07 -1.37 28.31
CA GLY A 14 -27.18 -0.97 29.18
C GLY A 14 -27.60 -1.88 30.32
N LYS A 15 -27.03 -3.06 30.47
CA LYS A 15 -27.31 -3.92 31.64
C LYS A 15 -26.03 -4.47 32.23
N ALA A 16 -25.51 -3.80 33.21
CA ALA A 16 -24.66 -4.08 34.35
C ALA A 16 -23.54 -3.03 34.42
N GLY A 17 -23.64 -2.07 35.38
CA GLY A 17 -22.54 -1.38 36.03
C GLY A 17 -21.36 -0.84 35.19
N VAL A 18 -21.49 -0.68 33.88
CA VAL A 18 -20.44 -0.16 33.00
C VAL A 18 -20.34 1.34 33.23
N GLN A 19 -19.25 1.79 33.83
CA GLN A 19 -18.93 3.22 33.90
C GLN A 19 -19.10 3.84 32.51
N PRO A 20 -19.68 5.06 32.41
CA PRO A 20 -19.85 5.71 31.12
C PRO A 20 -18.48 5.82 30.44
N VAL A 21 -18.33 5.14 29.30
CA VAL A 21 -17.10 5.20 28.49
C VAL A 21 -16.89 6.66 28.11
N PRO A 22 -15.72 7.28 28.38
CA PRO A 22 -15.46 8.66 28.02
C PRO A 22 -15.65 8.83 26.53
N THR A 23 -16.65 9.59 26.11
CA THR A 23 -16.94 9.83 24.71
C THR A 23 -15.90 10.78 24.12
N ASP A 24 -15.37 10.46 22.96
CA ASP A 24 -14.46 11.33 22.20
C ASP A 24 -15.06 12.75 22.07
N PRO A 25 -14.24 13.83 22.12
CA PRO A 25 -14.72 15.20 21.96
C PRO A 25 -15.52 15.44 20.68
N LEU A 26 -15.15 14.79 19.57
CA LEU A 26 -15.90 14.84 18.31
C LEU A 26 -17.26 14.15 18.46
N GLY A 27 -17.27 12.99 19.14
CA GLY A 27 -18.50 12.25 19.43
C GLY A 27 -19.50 13.07 20.25
N ARG A 28 -19.03 13.82 21.24
CA ARG A 28 -19.91 14.74 22.02
C ARG A 28 -20.54 15.81 21.15
N GLU A 29 -19.76 16.40 20.22
CA GLU A 29 -20.27 17.42 19.29
C GLU A 29 -21.34 16.82 18.36
N LEU A 30 -21.08 15.64 17.77
CA LEU A 30 -22.01 14.95 16.89
C LEU A 30 -23.32 14.53 17.60
N ILE A 31 -23.23 14.09 18.86
CA ILE A 31 -24.41 13.81 19.69
C ILE A 31 -25.21 15.09 19.96
N ARG A 32 -24.50 16.21 20.28
CA ARG A 32 -25.15 17.50 20.56
C ARG A 32 -25.95 18.01 19.36
N VAL A 33 -25.47 17.78 18.14
CA VAL A 33 -26.17 18.17 16.91
C VAL A 33 -27.12 17.09 16.36
N GLY A 34 -27.28 15.97 17.08
CA GLY A 34 -28.24 14.91 16.72
C GLY A 34 -27.82 14.04 15.53
N LYS A 35 -26.55 14.04 15.15
CA LYS A 35 -26.06 13.26 14.00
C LYS A 35 -25.77 11.80 14.34
N ILE A 36 -25.37 11.51 15.57
CA ILE A 36 -25.18 10.14 16.07
C ILE A 36 -25.85 9.96 17.44
N SER A 37 -26.23 8.73 17.78
CA SER A 37 -26.74 8.41 19.09
C SER A 37 -25.62 8.21 20.12
N ARG A 38 -25.97 8.28 21.43
CA ARG A 38 -25.04 7.95 22.53
C ARG A 38 -24.54 6.51 22.45
N SER A 39 -25.38 5.57 22.00
CA SER A 39 -25.03 4.18 21.81
C SER A 39 -24.00 3.99 20.67
N ASP A 40 -24.20 4.71 19.57
CA ASP A 40 -23.25 4.66 18.45
C ASP A 40 -21.88 5.20 18.85
N ALA A 41 -21.85 6.32 19.58
CA ALA A 41 -20.60 6.88 20.09
C ALA A 41 -19.87 5.93 21.06
N ALA A 42 -20.62 5.23 21.94
CA ALA A 42 -20.06 4.24 22.86
C ALA A 42 -19.47 3.04 22.09
N LEU A 43 -20.20 2.51 21.10
CA LEU A 43 -19.74 1.42 20.25
C LEU A 43 -18.49 1.83 19.44
N ALA A 44 -18.48 3.03 18.85
CA ALA A 44 -17.31 3.55 18.14
C ALA A 44 -16.08 3.67 19.05
N THR A 45 -16.28 4.08 20.31
CA THR A 45 -15.19 4.14 21.30
C THR A 45 -14.67 2.74 21.68
N LEU A 46 -15.53 1.74 21.74
CA LEU A 46 -15.11 0.35 21.96
C LEU A 46 -14.28 -0.18 20.78
N VAL A 47 -14.73 0.08 19.54
CA VAL A 47 -13.96 -0.28 18.34
C VAL A 47 -12.61 0.42 18.34
N GLN A 48 -12.54 1.71 18.71
CA GLN A 48 -11.31 2.48 18.78
C GLN A 48 -10.27 1.87 19.73
N ARG A 49 -10.69 1.20 20.79
CA ARG A 49 -9.78 0.49 21.71
C ARG A 49 -9.18 -0.78 21.11
N GLN A 50 -9.85 -1.37 20.13
CA GLN A 50 -9.41 -2.62 19.47
C GLN A 50 -8.70 -2.38 18.14
N CYS A 51 -8.83 -1.17 17.59
CA CYS A 51 -8.35 -0.80 16.28
C CYS A 51 -7.49 0.47 16.36
N ASP A 52 -6.36 0.48 15.66
CA ASP A 52 -5.55 1.71 15.49
C ASP A 52 -6.22 2.65 14.48
N SER A 53 -7.35 3.23 14.86
CA SER A 53 -8.13 4.13 14.01
C SER A 53 -8.65 5.33 14.78
N SER A 54 -8.77 6.46 14.08
CA SER A 54 -9.37 7.66 14.64
C SER A 54 -10.92 7.51 14.73
N PHE A 55 -11.52 8.23 15.65
CA PHE A 55 -12.95 8.12 15.92
C PHE A 55 -13.82 8.52 14.71
N ASP A 56 -13.43 9.57 13.99
CA ASP A 56 -14.08 10.04 12.76
C ASP A 56 -14.05 8.99 11.65
N ARG A 57 -12.90 8.32 11.48
CA ARG A 57 -12.73 7.25 10.49
C ARG A 57 -13.62 6.04 10.78
N ILE A 58 -13.78 5.68 12.07
CA ILE A 58 -14.70 4.61 12.47
C ILE A 58 -16.15 4.99 12.13
N LEU A 59 -16.58 6.21 12.48
CA LEU A 59 -17.92 6.65 12.16
C LEU A 59 -18.21 6.68 10.66
N ARG A 60 -17.25 7.13 9.86
CA ARG A 60 -17.39 7.15 8.39
C ARG A 60 -17.45 5.75 7.81
N ALA A 61 -16.54 4.86 8.21
CA ALA A 61 -16.48 3.50 7.69
C ALA A 61 -17.69 2.65 8.03
N GLU A 62 -18.32 2.90 9.18
CA GLU A 62 -19.56 2.24 9.63
C GLU A 62 -20.85 2.95 9.14
N GLY A 63 -20.70 4.01 8.34
CA GLY A 63 -21.83 4.77 7.80
C GLY A 63 -22.67 5.51 8.85
N LEU A 64 -22.11 5.78 10.04
CA LEU A 64 -22.80 6.44 11.15
C LEU A 64 -22.81 7.96 11.03
N ALA A 65 -21.84 8.53 10.33
CA ALA A 65 -21.77 9.95 10.02
C ALA A 65 -21.21 10.14 8.61
N SER A 66 -21.78 11.11 7.88
CA SER A 66 -21.26 11.49 6.58
C SER A 66 -19.94 12.29 6.73
N GLU A 67 -19.14 12.37 5.67
CA GLU A 67 -17.96 13.22 5.66
C GLU A 67 -18.30 14.69 5.95
N ASP A 68 -19.44 15.16 5.44
CA ASP A 68 -19.96 16.50 5.65
C ASP A 68 -20.26 16.78 7.14
N ASP A 69 -20.91 15.83 7.81
CA ASP A 69 -21.21 15.93 9.25
C ASP A 69 -19.92 15.98 10.08
N LEU A 70 -18.93 15.15 9.72
CA LEU A 70 -17.63 15.08 10.39
C LEU A 70 -16.84 16.39 10.21
N LEU A 71 -16.76 16.92 8.99
CA LEU A 71 -16.08 18.19 8.71
C LEU A 71 -16.76 19.36 9.43
N THR A 72 -18.10 19.39 9.45
CA THR A 72 -18.85 20.41 10.17
C THR A 72 -18.59 20.35 11.68
N ALA A 73 -18.54 19.15 12.26
CA ALA A 73 -18.23 18.95 13.68
C ALA A 73 -16.77 19.36 14.00
N HIS A 74 -15.82 19.00 13.13
CA HIS A 74 -14.43 19.46 13.27
C HIS A 74 -14.30 20.97 13.17
N ALA A 75 -14.97 21.60 12.20
CA ALA A 75 -14.97 23.04 12.03
C ALA A 75 -15.44 23.78 13.30
N ARG A 76 -16.56 23.35 13.88
CA ARG A 76 -17.10 23.93 15.12
C ARG A 76 -16.15 23.74 16.30
N ARG A 77 -15.63 22.52 16.50
CA ARG A 77 -14.74 22.18 17.61
C ARG A 77 -13.43 22.96 17.59
N LEU A 78 -12.85 23.12 16.39
CA LEU A 78 -11.57 23.80 16.19
C LEU A 78 -11.72 25.31 15.97
N LYS A 79 -12.95 25.85 15.96
CA LYS A 79 -13.25 27.22 15.52
C LYS A 79 -12.61 27.52 14.15
N ALA A 80 -12.64 26.54 13.27
CA ALA A 80 -12.05 26.57 11.94
C ALA A 80 -13.12 26.88 10.87
N ARG A 81 -12.72 27.53 9.78
CA ARG A 81 -13.60 27.71 8.60
C ARG A 81 -13.67 26.40 7.84
N ARG A 82 -14.84 25.98 7.39
CA ARG A 82 -14.99 24.94 6.38
C ARG A 82 -14.71 25.55 5.01
N ILE A 83 -13.93 24.85 4.19
CA ILE A 83 -13.58 25.26 2.82
C ILE A 83 -14.06 24.17 1.86
N GLU A 84 -14.84 24.55 0.87
CA GLU A 84 -15.32 23.65 -0.19
C GLU A 84 -14.17 23.31 -1.16
N PRO A 85 -14.22 22.11 -1.80
CA PRO A 85 -13.15 21.63 -2.68
C PRO A 85 -12.79 22.62 -3.80
N GLU A 86 -13.77 23.29 -4.41
CA GLU A 86 -13.58 24.25 -5.49
C GLU A 86 -12.84 25.51 -4.98
N THR A 87 -13.23 26.00 -3.81
CA THR A 87 -12.57 27.16 -3.17
C THR A 87 -11.13 26.80 -2.79
N LEU A 88 -10.91 25.61 -2.24
CA LEU A 88 -9.57 25.12 -1.92
C LEU A 88 -8.72 25.00 -3.20
N ALA A 89 -9.33 24.50 -4.27
CA ALA A 89 -8.66 24.36 -5.55
C ALA A 89 -8.23 25.72 -6.16
N ALA A 90 -9.03 26.76 -6.02
CA ALA A 90 -8.77 28.10 -6.57
C ALA A 90 -7.84 28.97 -5.68
N ALA A 91 -7.70 28.65 -4.38
CA ALA A 91 -6.97 29.47 -3.43
C ALA A 91 -5.48 29.62 -3.80
N PRO A 92 -4.84 30.79 -3.59
CA PRO A 92 -3.42 30.96 -3.85
C PRO A 92 -2.56 30.05 -2.96
N ARG A 93 -1.49 29.49 -3.55
CA ARG A 93 -0.53 28.62 -2.86
C ARG A 93 0.30 29.40 -1.84
N ILE A 94 0.64 28.74 -0.73
CA ILE A 94 1.71 29.16 0.19
C ILE A 94 2.81 28.10 0.11
N ASP A 95 4.04 28.52 -0.06
CA ASP A 95 5.17 27.64 0.13
C ASP A 95 5.39 27.42 1.63
N THR A 96 5.23 26.18 2.06
CA THR A 96 5.40 25.79 3.46
C THR A 96 6.84 25.43 3.82
N GLY A 97 7.72 25.25 2.82
CA GLY A 97 9.07 24.70 2.99
C GLY A 97 9.11 23.25 3.45
N LEU A 98 7.95 22.56 3.53
CA LEU A 98 7.86 21.16 3.97
C LEU A 98 7.90 20.20 2.79
N ASP A 99 8.36 18.98 3.06
CA ASP A 99 8.31 17.88 2.08
C ASP A 99 6.85 17.63 1.65
N PRO A 100 6.52 17.68 0.34
CA PRO A 100 5.19 17.42 -0.16
C PRO A 100 4.61 16.05 0.25
N ARG A 101 5.46 15.04 0.44
CA ARG A 101 5.05 13.70 0.91
C ARG A 101 4.48 13.77 2.33
N MET A 102 5.06 14.61 3.19
CA MET A 102 4.52 14.85 4.53
C MET A 102 3.13 15.49 4.46
N LEU A 103 2.94 16.49 3.57
CA LEU A 103 1.65 17.14 3.37
C LEU A 103 0.58 16.14 2.88
N LEU A 104 0.93 15.29 1.91
CA LEU A 104 0.06 14.22 1.41
C LEU A 104 -0.31 13.22 2.51
N ARG A 105 0.69 12.73 3.24
CA ARG A 105 0.51 11.75 4.32
C ARG A 105 -0.47 12.24 5.38
N HIS A 106 -0.32 13.47 5.80
CA HIS A 106 -1.20 14.07 6.82
C HIS A 106 -2.50 14.64 6.24
N GLY A 107 -2.63 14.75 4.91
CA GLY A 107 -3.79 15.37 4.26
C GLY A 107 -3.97 16.81 4.76
N ALA A 108 -2.88 17.59 4.72
CA ALA A 108 -2.85 18.93 5.24
C ALA A 108 -2.00 19.85 4.35
N THR A 109 -2.36 21.15 4.25
CA THR A 109 -1.66 22.16 3.44
C THR A 109 -1.87 23.55 4.02
N ALA A 110 -1.20 24.55 3.45
CA ALA A 110 -1.44 25.96 3.75
C ALA A 110 -1.80 26.73 2.47
N ILE A 111 -2.77 27.63 2.59
CA ILE A 111 -3.27 28.47 1.50
C ILE A 111 -3.42 29.94 1.97
N ARG A 112 -3.55 30.85 1.02
CA ARG A 112 -4.06 32.23 1.28
C ARG A 112 -5.57 32.22 1.07
N ASP A 113 -6.28 32.87 1.99
CA ASP A 113 -7.72 33.10 1.81
C ASP A 113 -7.97 34.29 0.85
N GLU A 114 -9.23 34.60 0.61
CA GLU A 114 -9.68 35.69 -0.26
C GLU A 114 -9.13 37.09 0.13
N MET A 115 -8.76 37.23 1.40
CA MET A 115 -8.16 38.47 1.93
C MET A 115 -6.61 38.42 1.98
N GLY A 116 -6.01 37.37 1.42
CA GLY A 116 -4.56 37.15 1.41
C GLY A 116 -3.98 36.61 2.73
N ALA A 117 -4.81 36.36 3.75
CA ALA A 117 -4.34 35.86 5.03
C ALA A 117 -4.01 34.33 4.98
N PRO A 118 -2.95 33.89 5.66
CA PRO A 118 -2.58 32.47 5.66
C PRO A 118 -3.59 31.65 6.46
N ARG A 119 -3.91 30.44 5.94
CA ARG A 119 -4.73 29.42 6.59
C ARG A 119 -4.10 28.05 6.49
N ILE A 120 -4.12 27.32 7.59
CA ILE A 120 -3.77 25.90 7.62
C ILE A 120 -5.05 25.09 7.37
N VAL A 121 -5.02 24.21 6.37
CA VAL A 121 -6.16 23.39 5.95
C VAL A 121 -5.83 21.92 6.15
N ALA A 122 -6.72 21.16 6.79
CA ALA A 122 -6.64 19.70 6.86
C ALA A 122 -8.05 19.09 7.08
N ASN A 123 -8.13 17.76 7.02
CA ASN A 123 -9.41 17.06 7.21
C ASN A 123 -9.82 16.87 8.68
N GLY A 124 -8.94 17.10 9.64
CA GLY A 124 -9.24 16.87 11.05
C GLY A 124 -8.21 17.45 12.02
N ALA A 125 -8.48 17.28 13.31
CA ALA A 125 -7.68 17.91 14.38
C ALA A 125 -6.22 17.42 14.42
N ASP A 126 -6.01 16.11 14.29
CA ASP A 126 -4.68 15.53 14.42
C ASP A 126 -3.76 15.97 13.28
N SER A 127 -4.27 15.98 12.05
CA SER A 127 -3.55 16.48 10.89
C SER A 127 -3.22 17.97 11.02
N LEU A 128 -4.16 18.79 11.51
CA LEU A 128 -3.93 20.23 11.76
C LEU A 128 -2.86 20.47 12.81
N LEU A 129 -2.89 19.73 13.92
CA LEU A 129 -1.92 19.86 15.00
C LEU A 129 -0.52 19.40 14.55
N THR A 130 -0.43 18.32 13.80
CA THR A 130 0.83 17.82 13.27
C THR A 130 1.45 18.81 12.29
N LEU A 131 0.67 19.32 11.34
CA LEU A 131 1.15 20.33 10.39
C LEU A 131 1.58 21.60 11.12
N ARG A 132 0.77 22.08 12.06
CA ARG A 132 1.07 23.30 12.82
C ARG A 132 2.40 23.23 13.58
N ARG A 133 2.78 22.05 14.10
CA ARG A 133 4.06 21.84 14.79
C ARG A 133 5.25 21.83 13.84
N ALA A 134 5.04 21.42 12.60
CA ALA A 134 6.09 21.33 11.58
C ALA A 134 6.30 22.63 10.81
N LEU A 135 5.31 23.54 10.82
CA LEU A 135 5.37 24.80 10.09
C LEU A 135 6.29 25.84 10.78
N PRO A 136 6.91 26.74 10.00
CA PRO A 136 7.57 27.95 10.52
C PRO A 136 6.64 28.73 11.44
N VAL A 137 7.22 29.47 12.39
CA VAL A 137 6.49 30.23 13.43
C VAL A 137 5.42 31.15 12.83
N ASP A 138 5.73 31.86 11.75
CA ASP A 138 4.81 32.78 11.08
C ASP A 138 3.55 32.09 10.55
N LEU A 139 3.69 30.89 10.01
CA LEU A 139 2.57 30.09 9.51
C LEU A 139 1.88 29.29 10.61
N SER A 140 2.58 28.93 11.68
CA SER A 140 2.01 28.15 12.80
C SER A 140 0.88 28.90 13.53
N LEU A 141 0.85 30.23 13.46
CA LEU A 141 -0.19 31.11 14.02
C LEU A 141 -1.36 31.36 13.07
N ALA A 142 -1.31 30.82 11.85
CA ALA A 142 -2.37 31.00 10.86
C ALA A 142 -3.72 30.43 11.34
N LYS A 143 -4.81 31.02 10.85
CA LYS A 143 -6.17 30.53 11.14
C LYS A 143 -6.38 29.13 10.56
N LEU A 144 -7.18 28.34 11.26
CA LEU A 144 -7.47 26.98 10.88
C LEU A 144 -8.64 26.90 9.90
N ALA A 145 -8.57 25.91 9.00
CA ALA A 145 -9.68 25.54 8.14
C ALA A 145 -9.74 24.01 7.99
N VAL A 146 -10.92 23.50 7.67
CA VAL A 146 -11.14 22.07 7.40
C VAL A 146 -11.71 21.89 5.99
N ALA A 147 -11.23 20.83 5.32
CA ALA A 147 -11.69 20.42 4.00
C ALA A 147 -11.62 18.89 3.86
N PRO A 148 -12.32 18.29 2.90
CA PRO A 148 -12.22 16.85 2.61
C PRO A 148 -10.76 16.46 2.35
N ARG A 149 -10.37 15.27 2.87
CA ARG A 149 -8.99 14.80 2.75
C ARG A 149 -8.55 14.69 1.29
N ASP A 150 -9.43 14.13 0.45
CA ASP A 150 -9.11 13.91 -0.96
C ASP A 150 -8.93 15.24 -1.71
N ALA A 151 -9.72 16.28 -1.36
CA ALA A 151 -9.53 17.63 -1.90
C ALA A 151 -8.20 18.26 -1.47
N VAL A 152 -7.80 18.06 -0.20
CA VAL A 152 -6.50 18.54 0.28
C VAL A 152 -5.36 17.82 -0.41
N GLN A 153 -5.42 16.49 -0.53
CA GLN A 153 -4.40 15.69 -1.22
C GLN A 153 -4.33 16.04 -2.71
N ALA A 154 -5.46 16.20 -3.40
CA ALA A 154 -5.52 16.63 -4.79
C ALA A 154 -4.89 18.03 -4.97
N ARG A 155 -5.11 18.93 -4.01
CA ARG A 155 -4.48 20.25 -4.00
C ARG A 155 -2.96 20.15 -3.86
N VAL A 156 -2.45 19.39 -2.90
CA VAL A 156 -1.00 19.19 -2.70
C VAL A 156 -0.38 18.54 -3.92
N ALA A 157 -1.02 17.50 -4.47
CA ALA A 157 -0.56 16.80 -5.66
C ALA A 157 -0.42 17.73 -6.87
N ARG A 158 -1.38 18.63 -7.06
CA ARG A 158 -1.32 19.64 -8.14
C ARG A 158 -0.24 20.68 -7.90
N ASP A 159 -0.14 21.22 -6.68
CA ASP A 159 0.80 22.28 -6.34
C ASP A 159 2.26 21.82 -6.41
N HIS A 160 2.51 20.52 -6.23
CA HIS A 160 3.82 19.89 -6.21
C HIS A 160 3.98 18.80 -7.27
N ARG A 161 3.19 18.88 -8.37
CA ARG A 161 3.09 17.85 -9.40
C ARG A 161 4.45 17.35 -9.89
N ASP A 162 5.30 18.27 -10.36
CA ASP A 162 6.60 17.90 -10.92
C ASP A 162 7.54 17.33 -9.86
N THR A 163 7.57 17.92 -8.68
CA THR A 163 8.38 17.43 -7.56
C THR A 163 8.00 16.01 -7.17
N LEU A 164 6.71 15.72 -7.01
CA LEU A 164 6.22 14.40 -6.62
C LEU A 164 6.45 13.37 -7.73
N ARG A 165 6.28 13.77 -9.01
CA ARG A 165 6.59 12.91 -10.16
C ARG A 165 8.07 12.52 -10.18
N ASP A 166 8.96 13.50 -10.01
CA ASP A 166 10.40 13.27 -10.04
C ASP A 166 10.87 12.46 -8.82
N MET A 167 10.29 12.72 -7.65
CA MET A 167 10.51 11.91 -6.44
C MET A 167 10.08 10.46 -6.64
N ALA A 168 8.93 10.19 -7.27
CA ALA A 168 8.46 8.84 -7.53
C ALA A 168 9.39 8.06 -8.49
N THR A 169 10.01 8.78 -9.44
CA THR A 169 10.96 8.20 -10.41
C THR A 169 12.34 7.94 -9.81
N ALA A 170 12.82 8.86 -8.97
CA ALA A 170 14.19 8.83 -8.41
C ALA A 170 14.24 8.34 -6.96
N ARG A 171 13.22 7.63 -6.49
CA ARG A 171 13.07 7.24 -5.09
C ARG A 171 14.18 6.31 -4.61
N VAL A 172 14.59 5.36 -5.45
CA VAL A 172 15.71 4.46 -5.18
C VAL A 172 17.04 5.13 -5.51
N PRO A 173 18.07 5.02 -4.65
CA PRO A 173 19.41 5.55 -4.92
C PRO A 173 19.96 5.06 -6.26
N GLU A 174 20.74 5.90 -6.94
CA GLU A 174 21.25 5.59 -8.27
C GLU A 174 22.10 4.31 -8.32
N ILE A 175 22.86 4.04 -7.27
CA ILE A 175 23.73 2.87 -7.16
C ILE A 175 22.93 1.56 -7.09
N GLU A 176 21.70 1.59 -6.59
CA GLU A 176 20.80 0.44 -6.43
C GLU A 176 19.78 0.34 -7.57
N SER A 177 19.74 1.33 -8.47
CA SER A 177 18.78 1.39 -9.57
C SER A 177 19.38 0.88 -10.87
N CYS A 178 18.60 0.14 -11.65
CA CYS A 178 19.01 -0.33 -12.96
C CYS A 178 19.10 0.80 -14.03
N ARG A 179 18.71 2.04 -13.70
CA ARG A 179 18.81 3.20 -14.61
C ARG A 179 20.23 3.48 -15.10
N THR A 180 21.26 3.13 -14.33
CA THR A 180 22.66 3.29 -14.72
C THR A 180 23.12 2.28 -15.76
N TRP A 181 22.35 1.21 -16.00
CA TRP A 181 22.73 0.17 -16.96
C TRP A 181 22.75 0.67 -18.39
N THR A 182 21.91 1.66 -18.72
CA THR A 182 21.84 2.26 -20.06
C THR A 182 23.10 3.07 -20.40
N ALA A 183 23.72 3.73 -19.44
CA ALA A 183 24.91 4.53 -19.63
C ALA A 183 26.14 3.70 -20.11
N SER A 184 26.22 2.43 -19.69
CA SER A 184 27.26 1.49 -20.08
C SER A 184 26.89 0.55 -21.23
N MET A 185 25.68 0.69 -21.79
CA MET A 185 25.09 -0.25 -22.75
C MET A 185 25.93 -0.45 -24.00
N ARG A 186 26.47 0.64 -24.62
CA ARG A 186 27.34 0.54 -25.81
C ARG A 186 28.59 -0.25 -25.52
N ARG A 187 29.27 0.00 -24.38
CA ARG A 187 30.47 -0.72 -23.97
C ARG A 187 30.18 -2.20 -23.70
N ARG A 188 29.08 -2.48 -22.99
CA ARG A 188 28.62 -3.85 -22.70
C ARG A 188 28.26 -4.59 -23.98
N LEU A 189 27.49 -3.95 -24.87
CA LEU A 189 27.17 -4.53 -26.19
C LEU A 189 28.44 -4.86 -26.99
N GLY A 190 29.42 -3.96 -27.05
CA GLY A 190 30.70 -4.21 -27.68
C GLY A 190 31.44 -5.43 -27.09
N LEU A 191 31.52 -5.50 -25.76
CA LEU A 191 32.14 -6.65 -25.07
C LEU A 191 31.37 -7.96 -25.34
N THR A 192 30.02 -7.91 -25.31
CA THR A 192 29.16 -9.09 -25.57
C THR A 192 29.36 -9.58 -27.02
N VAL A 193 29.32 -8.68 -28.00
CA VAL A 193 29.55 -9.03 -29.43
C VAL A 193 30.95 -9.61 -29.61
N THR A 194 31.99 -9.00 -29.02
CA THR A 194 33.36 -9.52 -29.08
C THR A 194 33.43 -10.93 -28.46
N ALA A 195 32.83 -11.14 -27.28
CA ALA A 195 32.78 -12.45 -26.63
C ALA A 195 32.08 -13.50 -27.51
N LEU A 196 30.94 -13.15 -28.10
CA LEU A 196 30.21 -14.04 -29.01
C LEU A 196 31.03 -14.38 -30.28
N CYS A 197 31.74 -13.40 -30.87
CA CYS A 197 32.62 -13.66 -31.99
C CYS A 197 33.77 -14.60 -31.59
N VAL A 198 34.39 -14.40 -30.42
CA VAL A 198 35.43 -15.30 -29.91
C VAL A 198 34.89 -16.72 -29.73
N VAL A 199 33.73 -16.86 -29.10
CA VAL A 199 33.07 -18.17 -28.92
C VAL A 199 32.78 -18.82 -30.28
N ALA A 200 32.25 -18.06 -31.25
CA ALA A 200 31.98 -18.57 -32.60
C ALA A 200 33.25 -19.09 -33.28
N VAL A 201 34.37 -18.34 -33.20
CA VAL A 201 35.66 -18.77 -33.73
C VAL A 201 36.14 -20.03 -33.02
N LEU A 202 36.04 -20.10 -31.69
CA LEU A 202 36.44 -21.29 -30.93
C LEU A 202 35.55 -22.50 -31.26
N CYS A 203 34.27 -22.31 -31.53
CA CYS A 203 33.37 -23.39 -31.98
C CYS A 203 33.80 -23.98 -33.35
N VAL A 204 34.35 -23.14 -34.23
CA VAL A 204 34.85 -23.63 -35.54
C VAL A 204 36.18 -24.34 -35.38
N LEU A 205 37.11 -23.78 -34.56
CA LEU A 205 38.47 -24.33 -34.41
C LEU A 205 38.52 -25.57 -33.49
N TYR A 206 37.71 -25.56 -32.43
CA TYR A 206 37.76 -26.60 -31.38
C TYR A 206 36.35 -27.07 -30.96
N PRO A 207 35.50 -27.57 -31.88
CA PRO A 207 34.08 -27.84 -31.62
C PRO A 207 33.88 -28.80 -30.47
N VAL A 208 34.65 -29.87 -30.38
CA VAL A 208 34.50 -30.89 -29.30
C VAL A 208 34.83 -30.30 -27.91
N ALA A 209 35.91 -29.51 -27.85
CA ALA A 209 36.33 -28.89 -26.59
C ALA A 209 35.29 -27.86 -26.10
N VAL A 210 34.82 -26.99 -27.00
CA VAL A 210 33.80 -25.96 -26.66
C VAL A 210 32.49 -26.62 -26.23
N PHE A 211 32.01 -27.64 -26.97
CA PHE A 211 30.82 -28.38 -26.60
C PHE A 211 31.00 -29.09 -25.24
N GLY A 212 32.16 -29.69 -24.98
CA GLY A 212 32.48 -30.32 -23.71
C GLY A 212 32.44 -29.33 -22.53
N ILE A 213 33.01 -28.14 -22.71
CA ILE A 213 33.00 -27.07 -21.70
C ILE A 213 31.56 -26.58 -21.45
N LEU A 214 30.79 -26.31 -22.51
CA LEU A 214 29.41 -25.85 -22.39
C LEU A 214 28.50 -26.92 -21.74
N ALA A 215 28.66 -28.18 -22.11
CA ALA A 215 27.95 -29.30 -21.50
C ALA A 215 28.32 -29.45 -20.02
N GLY A 216 29.60 -29.40 -19.68
CA GLY A 216 30.08 -29.43 -18.30
C GLY A 216 29.54 -28.27 -17.48
N TRP A 217 29.52 -27.06 -18.03
CA TRP A 217 28.94 -25.89 -17.41
C TRP A 217 27.40 -26.08 -17.18
N ALA A 218 26.69 -26.57 -18.19
CA ALA A 218 25.25 -26.86 -18.08
C ALA A 218 24.95 -27.89 -16.99
N VAL A 219 25.75 -28.98 -16.93
CA VAL A 219 25.62 -30.01 -15.88
C VAL A 219 25.92 -29.42 -14.50
N LEU A 220 26.96 -28.60 -14.36
CA LEU A 220 27.31 -27.94 -13.10
C LEU A 220 26.19 -27.02 -12.62
N THR A 221 25.67 -26.15 -13.49
CA THR A 221 24.57 -25.23 -13.14
C THR A 221 23.30 -25.98 -12.77
N LEU A 222 22.99 -27.08 -13.49
CA LEU A 222 21.85 -27.94 -13.15
C LEU A 222 22.04 -28.62 -11.79
N ALA A 223 23.26 -29.11 -11.50
CA ALA A 223 23.57 -29.74 -10.21
C ALA A 223 23.45 -28.72 -9.05
N VAL A 224 23.96 -27.50 -9.22
CA VAL A 224 23.82 -26.43 -8.24
C VAL A 224 22.34 -26.08 -8.01
N ALA A 225 21.58 -25.89 -9.08
CA ALA A 225 20.14 -25.60 -8.98
C ALA A 225 19.34 -26.74 -8.33
N ALA A 226 19.66 -27.99 -8.67
CA ALA A 226 19.03 -29.16 -8.05
C ALA A 226 19.38 -29.26 -6.56
N THR A 227 20.64 -29.04 -6.19
CA THR A 227 21.07 -29.04 -4.79
C THR A 227 20.35 -27.95 -4.00
N LEU A 228 20.25 -26.71 -4.54
CA LEU A 228 19.50 -25.63 -3.91
C LEU A 228 18.04 -26.00 -3.70
N LYS A 229 17.39 -26.57 -4.72
CA LYS A 229 15.97 -27.02 -4.62
C LYS A 229 15.80 -28.12 -3.57
N ILE A 230 16.68 -29.11 -3.53
CA ILE A 230 16.62 -30.21 -2.56
C ILE A 230 16.84 -29.68 -1.15
N THR A 231 17.85 -28.84 -0.94
CA THR A 231 18.14 -28.28 0.40
C THR A 231 17.03 -27.37 0.89
N ALA A 232 16.43 -26.54 0.02
CA ALA A 232 15.30 -25.71 0.37
C ALA A 232 14.06 -26.58 0.73
N ALA A 233 13.75 -27.60 -0.07
CA ALA A 233 12.66 -28.53 0.22
C ALA A 233 12.88 -29.28 1.56
N ALA A 234 14.10 -29.77 1.79
CA ALA A 234 14.47 -30.44 3.05
C ALA A 234 14.35 -29.50 4.25
N ALA A 235 14.86 -28.27 4.14
CA ALA A 235 14.73 -27.25 5.20
C ALA A 235 13.27 -26.92 5.50
N HIS A 236 12.41 -26.87 4.48
CA HIS A 236 10.98 -26.69 4.67
C HIS A 236 10.34 -27.87 5.41
N MET A 237 10.66 -29.11 5.01
CA MET A 237 10.09 -30.33 5.62
C MET A 237 10.52 -30.51 7.08
N ILE A 238 11.81 -30.31 7.38
CA ILE A 238 12.36 -30.45 8.75
C ILE A 238 11.75 -29.41 9.69
N GLY A 239 11.60 -28.17 9.25
CA GLY A 239 11.10 -27.10 10.12
C GLY A 239 9.56 -26.95 10.08
N ARG A 240 8.81 -27.90 9.53
CA ARG A 240 7.35 -27.83 9.47
C ARG A 240 6.69 -27.93 10.85
N ASP A 241 7.36 -28.57 11.80
CA ASP A 241 6.91 -28.72 13.19
C ASP A 241 7.14 -27.44 14.02
N ASP A 242 8.00 -26.52 13.54
CA ASP A 242 8.24 -25.22 14.17
C ASP A 242 7.17 -24.15 13.80
N ALA A 243 6.09 -24.55 13.15
CA ALA A 243 4.96 -23.67 12.97
C ALA A 243 4.53 -23.18 14.36
N ALA A 244 4.85 -21.91 14.66
CA ALA A 244 4.53 -21.31 15.95
C ALA A 244 3.06 -21.62 16.25
N PRO A 245 2.76 -22.17 17.44
CA PRO A 245 1.40 -22.48 17.82
C PRO A 245 0.54 -21.23 17.55
N GLU A 246 -0.70 -21.41 17.11
CA GLU A 246 -1.67 -20.34 17.00
C GLU A 246 -1.69 -19.63 18.36
N THR A 247 -0.78 -18.68 18.52
CA THR A 247 -0.58 -17.95 19.76
C THR A 247 -1.87 -17.19 20.03
N ARG A 248 -2.29 -17.24 21.28
CA ARG A 248 -3.42 -16.50 21.87
C ARG A 248 -3.65 -15.20 21.12
N PRO A 249 -4.88 -14.82 20.88
CA PRO A 249 -5.17 -13.57 20.16
C PRO A 249 -4.35 -12.45 20.82
N ASN A 250 -3.39 -11.92 20.08
CA ASN A 250 -2.56 -10.84 20.57
C ASN A 250 -3.50 -9.68 20.92
N ALA A 251 -3.46 -9.21 22.14
CA ALA A 251 -4.32 -8.13 22.63
C ALA A 251 -4.00 -6.77 21.98
N ALA A 252 -2.93 -6.71 21.17
CA ALA A 252 -2.55 -5.48 20.50
C ALA A 252 -3.61 -5.07 19.45
N PRO A 253 -3.92 -3.77 19.33
CA PRO A 253 -4.84 -3.24 18.34
C PRO A 253 -4.41 -3.63 16.92
N LEU A 254 -5.38 -3.91 16.05
CA LEU A 254 -5.12 -4.16 14.63
C LEU A 254 -4.58 -2.89 13.96
N PRO A 255 -3.49 -2.97 13.17
CA PRO A 255 -2.90 -1.82 12.50
C PRO A 255 -3.72 -1.39 11.28
N ARG A 256 -3.48 -0.18 10.78
CA ARG A 256 -4.00 0.26 9.47
C ARG A 256 -3.21 -0.40 8.35
N VAL A 257 -3.95 -0.79 7.29
CA VAL A 257 -3.40 -1.42 6.08
C VAL A 257 -3.81 -0.61 4.86
N SER A 258 -2.85 -0.17 4.06
CA SER A 258 -3.12 0.37 2.72
C SER A 258 -2.82 -0.68 1.68
N ILE A 259 -3.72 -0.83 0.71
CA ILE A 259 -3.57 -1.74 -0.43
C ILE A 259 -3.44 -0.90 -1.69
N LEU A 260 -2.34 -1.06 -2.40
CA LEU A 260 -2.12 -0.48 -3.73
C LEU A 260 -2.62 -1.45 -4.79
N VAL A 261 -3.47 -0.97 -5.69
CA VAL A 261 -3.98 -1.74 -6.83
C VAL A 261 -3.71 -0.94 -8.09
N PRO A 262 -2.58 -1.18 -8.78
CA PRO A 262 -2.30 -0.54 -10.06
C PRO A 262 -3.25 -1.06 -11.13
N LEU A 263 -3.88 -0.14 -11.88
CA LEU A 263 -4.81 -0.44 -12.95
C LEU A 263 -4.32 0.26 -14.23
N PHE A 264 -4.37 -0.47 -15.34
CA PHE A 264 -4.04 0.08 -16.64
C PHE A 264 -4.88 -0.55 -17.75
N ARG A 265 -5.69 0.27 -18.44
CA ARG A 265 -6.63 -0.13 -19.51
C ARG A 265 -7.64 -1.19 -19.09
N GLU A 266 -8.14 -1.08 -17.86
CA GLU A 266 -9.09 -2.01 -17.28
C GLU A 266 -10.53 -1.48 -17.41
N THR A 267 -11.39 -2.22 -18.10
CA THR A 267 -12.81 -1.85 -18.30
C THR A 267 -13.77 -2.78 -17.57
N GLU A 268 -13.49 -4.09 -17.54
CA GLU A 268 -14.42 -5.09 -17.03
C GLU A 268 -14.13 -5.48 -15.59
N ILE A 269 -12.87 -5.30 -15.12
CA ILE A 269 -12.39 -5.84 -13.86
C ILE A 269 -12.78 -4.96 -12.67
N ALA A 270 -13.04 -3.66 -12.86
CA ALA A 270 -13.23 -2.71 -11.76
C ALA A 270 -14.40 -3.10 -10.84
N HIS A 271 -15.56 -3.49 -11.36
CA HIS A 271 -16.68 -3.96 -10.55
C HIS A 271 -16.37 -5.28 -9.83
N ALA A 272 -15.75 -6.23 -10.52
CA ALA A 272 -15.38 -7.52 -9.94
C ALA A 272 -14.31 -7.36 -8.84
N LEU A 273 -13.33 -6.48 -9.03
CA LEU A 273 -12.31 -6.14 -8.04
C LEU A 273 -12.95 -5.55 -6.78
N ILE A 274 -13.81 -4.54 -6.91
CA ILE A 274 -14.48 -3.93 -5.75
C ILE A 274 -15.33 -4.95 -5.00
N ALA A 275 -16.07 -5.82 -5.73
CA ALA A 275 -16.85 -6.88 -5.12
C ALA A 275 -15.99 -7.92 -4.36
N ARG A 276 -14.78 -8.26 -4.89
CA ARG A 276 -13.82 -9.14 -4.20
C ARG A 276 -13.25 -8.47 -2.95
N LEU A 277 -12.83 -7.21 -3.04
CA LEU A 277 -12.31 -6.43 -1.92
C LEU A 277 -13.37 -6.19 -0.82
N ALA A 278 -14.65 -6.09 -1.20
CA ALA A 278 -15.75 -5.96 -0.24
C ALA A 278 -15.91 -7.19 0.65
N ARG A 279 -15.52 -8.39 0.17
CA ARG A 279 -15.55 -9.65 0.94
C ARG A 279 -14.46 -9.76 2.01
N LEU A 280 -13.44 -8.90 1.98
CA LEU A 280 -12.42 -8.87 3.03
C LEU A 280 -13.06 -8.61 4.39
N THR A 281 -12.74 -9.44 5.38
CA THR A 281 -13.30 -9.35 6.74
C THR A 281 -12.55 -8.36 7.64
N TYR A 282 -11.44 -7.78 7.16
CA TYR A 282 -10.68 -6.77 7.90
C TYR A 282 -11.53 -5.53 8.18
N PRO A 283 -11.47 -4.92 9.38
CA PRO A 283 -12.28 -3.75 9.72
C PRO A 283 -12.12 -2.64 8.68
N LYS A 284 -13.21 -2.18 8.08
CA LYS A 284 -13.17 -1.19 6.99
C LYS A 284 -12.58 0.14 7.43
N CYS A 285 -12.68 0.50 8.70
CA CYS A 285 -12.03 1.68 9.28
C CYS A 285 -10.49 1.59 9.32
N LEU A 286 -9.92 0.40 9.18
CA LEU A 286 -8.48 0.14 9.12
C LEU A 286 -7.97 -0.09 7.69
N LEU A 287 -8.87 -0.21 6.73
CA LEU A 287 -8.55 -0.47 5.33
C LEU A 287 -8.50 0.84 4.54
N ASP A 288 -7.50 0.97 3.66
CA ASP A 288 -7.28 2.10 2.77
C ASP A 288 -6.83 1.54 1.41
N VAL A 289 -7.77 1.35 0.49
CA VAL A 289 -7.47 0.80 -0.84
C VAL A 289 -7.28 1.95 -1.81
N ILE A 290 -6.15 1.96 -2.50
CA ILE A 290 -5.78 2.97 -3.47
C ILE A 290 -5.72 2.33 -4.85
N LEU A 291 -6.67 2.69 -5.70
CA LEU A 291 -6.65 2.37 -7.13
C LEU A 291 -5.69 3.35 -7.81
N VAL A 292 -4.60 2.82 -8.34
CA VAL A 292 -3.52 3.62 -8.93
C VAL A 292 -3.70 3.69 -10.43
N LEU A 293 -3.92 4.88 -10.96
CA LEU A 293 -4.27 5.13 -12.36
C LEU A 293 -3.22 6.00 -13.03
N GLU A 294 -2.79 5.69 -14.24
CA GLU A 294 -2.00 6.62 -15.04
C GLU A 294 -2.87 7.75 -15.60
N GLU A 295 -2.34 8.97 -15.66
CA GLU A 295 -3.07 10.16 -16.12
C GLU A 295 -3.60 10.02 -17.56
N GLU A 296 -2.86 9.31 -18.42
CA GLU A 296 -3.25 9.08 -19.82
C GLU A 296 -4.27 7.95 -20.01
N ASP A 297 -4.53 7.16 -18.97
CA ASP A 297 -5.50 6.07 -19.03
C ASP A 297 -6.93 6.58 -18.80
N HIS A 298 -7.42 7.36 -19.76
CA HIS A 298 -8.77 7.91 -19.71
C HIS A 298 -9.86 6.82 -19.71
N LEU A 299 -9.55 5.62 -20.22
CA LEU A 299 -10.49 4.51 -20.30
C LEU A 299 -10.84 3.99 -18.91
N THR A 300 -9.83 3.64 -18.11
CA THR A 300 -10.01 3.17 -16.73
C THR A 300 -10.58 4.28 -15.85
N GLN A 301 -10.14 5.54 -16.03
CA GLN A 301 -10.66 6.69 -15.29
C GLN A 301 -12.17 6.89 -15.56
N ALA A 302 -12.61 6.83 -16.83
CA ALA A 302 -14.03 6.95 -17.18
C ALA A 302 -14.87 5.80 -16.60
N THR A 303 -14.33 4.57 -16.61
CA THR A 303 -15.00 3.41 -16.02
C THR A 303 -15.20 3.60 -14.51
N LEU A 304 -14.18 4.05 -13.80
CA LEU A 304 -14.25 4.26 -12.33
C LEU A 304 -15.12 5.46 -11.96
N ALA A 305 -15.20 6.51 -12.79
CA ALA A 305 -16.08 7.65 -12.55
C ALA A 305 -17.57 7.27 -12.52
N GLY A 306 -17.94 6.16 -13.17
CA GLY A 306 -19.31 5.61 -13.16
C GLY A 306 -19.61 4.69 -11.98
N ILE A 307 -18.64 4.44 -11.08
CA ILE A 307 -18.78 3.51 -9.96
C ILE A 307 -18.81 4.27 -8.63
N ASP A 308 -19.81 3.98 -7.81
CA ASP A 308 -19.85 4.48 -6.43
C ASP A 308 -18.84 3.69 -5.57
N LEU A 309 -17.69 4.32 -5.30
CA LEU A 309 -16.62 3.70 -4.54
C LEU A 309 -16.94 3.72 -3.03
N PRO A 310 -16.75 2.60 -2.33
CA PRO A 310 -16.88 2.57 -0.87
C PRO A 310 -15.93 3.58 -0.19
N PRO A 311 -16.25 4.12 1.00
CA PRO A 311 -15.46 5.15 1.69
C PRO A 311 -14.00 4.76 2.01
N TRP A 312 -13.67 3.47 1.95
CA TRP A 312 -12.35 2.92 2.18
C TRP A 312 -11.57 2.63 0.88
N VAL A 313 -12.16 2.94 -0.30
CA VAL A 313 -11.55 2.83 -1.63
C VAL A 313 -11.48 4.21 -2.26
N ARG A 314 -10.35 4.56 -2.86
CA ARG A 314 -10.17 5.82 -3.58
C ARG A 314 -9.23 5.66 -4.76
N ALA A 315 -9.35 6.52 -5.75
CA ALA A 315 -8.46 6.56 -6.89
C ALA A 315 -7.37 7.63 -6.70
N VAL A 316 -6.16 7.33 -7.15
CA VAL A 316 -5.04 8.27 -7.24
C VAL A 316 -4.52 8.27 -8.67
N VAL A 317 -4.57 9.42 -9.31
CA VAL A 317 -4.06 9.61 -10.68
C VAL A 317 -2.61 10.00 -10.62
N VAL A 318 -1.76 9.22 -11.24
CA VAL A 318 -0.31 9.40 -11.32
C VAL A 318 0.01 10.33 -12.50
N PRO A 319 0.72 11.45 -12.29
CA PRO A 319 1.08 12.37 -13.38
C PRO A 319 1.91 11.69 -14.46
N ASP A 320 1.71 12.10 -15.71
CA ASP A 320 2.54 11.62 -16.82
C ASP A 320 4.02 11.90 -16.57
N GLY A 321 4.86 10.94 -16.93
CA GLY A 321 6.30 11.00 -16.71
C GLY A 321 7.01 9.71 -17.15
N GLN A 322 8.33 9.75 -17.18
CA GLN A 322 9.16 8.62 -17.62
C GLN A 322 10.01 8.08 -16.46
N PRO A 323 10.22 6.76 -16.40
CA PRO A 323 9.61 5.72 -17.23
C PRO A 323 8.13 5.47 -16.87
N ARG A 324 7.32 5.03 -17.83
CA ARG A 324 5.92 4.62 -17.58
C ARG A 324 5.90 3.17 -17.13
N THR A 325 5.98 2.96 -15.82
CA THR A 325 6.10 1.63 -15.23
C THR A 325 5.23 1.51 -13.99
N LYS A 326 4.76 0.29 -13.70
CA LYS A 326 4.01 -0.05 -12.47
C LYS A 326 4.76 0.41 -11.20
N PRO A 327 6.07 0.18 -11.02
CA PRO A 327 6.80 0.63 -9.84
C PRO A 327 6.83 2.14 -9.66
N ARG A 328 6.95 2.95 -10.74
CA ARG A 328 6.85 4.40 -10.64
C ARG A 328 5.47 4.83 -10.13
N ALA A 329 4.42 4.23 -10.67
CA ALA A 329 3.05 4.52 -10.26
C ALA A 329 2.81 4.14 -8.79
N MET A 330 3.29 2.97 -8.36
CA MET A 330 3.22 2.55 -6.95
C MET A 330 4.01 3.48 -6.03
N ASN A 331 5.20 3.93 -6.43
CA ASN A 331 6.00 4.91 -5.66
C ASN A 331 5.26 6.23 -5.44
N TYR A 332 4.57 6.72 -6.47
CA TYR A 332 3.76 7.93 -6.34
C TYR A 332 2.58 7.72 -5.38
N ALA A 333 1.86 6.61 -5.55
CA ALA A 333 0.70 6.29 -4.74
C ALA A 333 1.05 5.97 -3.27
N LEU A 334 2.27 5.49 -2.99
CA LEU A 334 2.76 5.20 -1.64
C LEU A 334 2.70 6.43 -0.73
N ASP A 335 2.91 7.63 -1.26
CA ASP A 335 2.87 8.87 -0.49
C ASP A 335 1.45 9.27 -0.05
N PHE A 336 0.44 8.71 -0.70
CA PHE A 336 -0.97 8.88 -0.31
C PHE A 336 -1.44 7.85 0.72
N CYS A 337 -0.73 6.75 0.90
CA CYS A 337 -1.09 5.68 1.83
C CYS A 337 -1.20 6.15 3.27
N GLN A 338 -2.09 5.52 4.05
CA GLN A 338 -2.31 5.82 5.47
C GLN A 338 -1.96 4.63 6.37
N GLY A 339 -1.76 3.44 5.79
CA GLY A 339 -1.46 2.21 6.51
C GLY A 339 -0.05 2.14 7.08
N HIS A 340 0.11 1.38 8.16
CA HIS A 340 1.41 0.93 8.69
C HIS A 340 1.94 -0.29 7.94
N ILE A 341 1.04 -1.01 7.29
CA ILE A 341 1.33 -2.11 6.38
C ILE A 341 0.88 -1.68 4.99
N ILE A 342 1.74 -1.90 3.99
CA ILE A 342 1.45 -1.63 2.59
C ILE A 342 1.30 -2.98 1.88
N GLY A 343 0.11 -3.24 1.35
CA GLY A 343 -0.18 -4.41 0.52
C GLY A 343 -0.22 -4.05 -0.96
N ILE A 344 0.04 -5.03 -1.82
CA ILE A 344 -0.06 -4.89 -3.27
C ILE A 344 -0.95 -6.00 -3.79
N PHE A 345 -1.98 -5.63 -4.56
CA PHE A 345 -2.82 -6.55 -5.31
C PHE A 345 -2.82 -6.16 -6.78
N ASP A 346 -2.86 -7.15 -7.64
CA ASP A 346 -3.19 -6.94 -9.04
C ASP A 346 -4.73 -6.92 -9.24
N ALA A 347 -5.17 -6.40 -10.36
CA ALA A 347 -6.60 -6.21 -10.64
C ALA A 347 -7.42 -7.51 -10.63
N GLU A 348 -6.79 -8.62 -11.03
CA GLU A 348 -7.38 -9.96 -11.06
C GLU A 348 -7.32 -10.71 -9.75
N ASP A 349 -6.61 -10.23 -8.75
CA ASP A 349 -6.45 -10.95 -7.49
C ASP A 349 -7.78 -11.21 -6.76
N ALA A 350 -7.86 -12.38 -6.16
CA ALA A 350 -8.99 -12.80 -5.34
C ALA A 350 -8.49 -13.22 -3.94
N PRO A 351 -8.18 -12.24 -3.06
CA PRO A 351 -7.65 -12.55 -1.74
C PRO A 351 -8.67 -13.30 -0.88
N ASP A 352 -8.16 -14.22 -0.03
CA ASP A 352 -8.99 -14.84 1.00
C ASP A 352 -9.60 -13.77 1.91
N PRO A 353 -10.88 -13.91 2.33
CA PRO A 353 -11.56 -12.89 3.14
C PRO A 353 -10.81 -12.49 4.42
N ASP A 354 -10.14 -13.40 5.09
CA ASP A 354 -9.40 -13.16 6.34
C ASP A 354 -7.89 -12.92 6.14
N GLN A 355 -7.41 -12.87 4.89
CA GLN A 355 -5.99 -12.78 4.55
C GLN A 355 -5.31 -11.59 5.25
N ILE A 356 -5.90 -10.39 5.17
CA ILE A 356 -5.31 -9.18 5.79
C ILE A 356 -5.24 -9.33 7.32
N THR A 357 -6.23 -9.97 7.93
CA THR A 357 -6.23 -10.23 9.38
C THR A 357 -5.07 -11.16 9.77
N ARG A 358 -4.86 -12.23 9.01
CA ARG A 358 -3.73 -13.17 9.20
C ARG A 358 -2.39 -12.45 9.06
N ILE A 359 -2.23 -11.64 8.02
CA ILE A 359 -1.01 -10.85 7.77
C ILE A 359 -0.75 -9.84 8.91
N ALA A 360 -1.76 -9.06 9.29
CA ALA A 360 -1.63 -8.08 10.37
C ALA A 360 -1.21 -8.74 11.70
N ARG A 361 -1.83 -9.88 12.05
CA ARG A 361 -1.47 -10.66 13.24
C ARG A 361 -0.08 -11.25 13.12
N ARG A 362 0.32 -11.73 11.95
CA ARG A 362 1.66 -12.27 11.73
C ARG A 362 2.73 -11.19 11.91
N PHE A 363 2.55 -9.99 11.41
CA PHE A 363 3.46 -8.87 11.64
C PHE A 363 3.59 -8.47 13.11
N GLN A 364 2.56 -8.69 13.93
CA GLN A 364 2.62 -8.47 15.38
C GLN A 364 3.41 -9.56 16.14
N GLN A 365 3.59 -10.73 15.54
CA GLN A 365 4.25 -11.90 16.14
C GLN A 365 5.72 -12.06 15.72
N VAL A 366 6.08 -11.53 14.55
CA VAL A 366 7.45 -11.65 14.02
C VAL A 366 8.29 -10.41 14.38
N PRO A 367 9.62 -10.57 14.50
CA PRO A 367 10.52 -9.46 14.72
C PRO A 367 10.40 -8.36 13.66
N HIS A 368 10.86 -7.15 14.00
CA HIS A 368 10.74 -6.00 13.09
C HIS A 368 11.59 -6.14 11.82
N GLU A 369 12.65 -6.95 11.89
CA GLU A 369 13.54 -7.30 10.77
C GLU A 369 12.81 -8.06 9.66
N VAL A 370 11.67 -8.70 9.98
CA VAL A 370 10.79 -9.26 8.96
C VAL A 370 10.05 -8.12 8.27
N ALA A 371 10.63 -7.65 7.19
CA ALA A 371 10.17 -6.50 6.41
C ALA A 371 8.95 -6.79 5.55
N CYS A 372 8.86 -8.00 5.02
CA CYS A 372 7.84 -8.41 4.04
C CYS A 372 7.22 -9.76 4.40
N LEU A 373 5.94 -9.90 4.14
CA LEU A 373 5.22 -11.18 4.12
C LEU A 373 4.65 -11.40 2.72
N GLN A 374 5.07 -12.50 2.08
CA GLN A 374 4.58 -12.94 0.79
C GLN A 374 3.38 -13.86 0.99
N GLY A 375 2.25 -13.53 0.37
CA GLY A 375 1.12 -14.46 0.27
C GLY A 375 1.43 -15.63 -0.66
N ILE A 376 0.79 -16.76 -0.41
CA ILE A 376 0.88 -17.90 -1.31
C ILE A 376 0.01 -17.61 -2.53
N LEU A 377 0.63 -17.54 -3.71
CA LEU A 377 -0.09 -17.39 -4.96
C LEU A 377 -0.55 -18.75 -5.46
N ASP A 378 -1.78 -18.81 -5.97
CA ASP A 378 -2.36 -20.01 -6.53
C ASP A 378 -3.28 -19.65 -7.70
N TYR A 379 -3.54 -20.61 -8.59
CA TYR A 379 -4.41 -20.43 -9.73
C TYR A 379 -5.86 -20.77 -9.37
N TYR A 380 -6.81 -19.92 -9.74
CA TYR A 380 -8.25 -20.16 -9.52
C TYR A 380 -8.86 -21.17 -10.51
N ASN A 381 -8.16 -21.47 -11.63
CA ASN A 381 -8.65 -22.31 -12.73
C ASN A 381 -7.78 -23.57 -13.01
N PRO A 382 -7.33 -24.34 -12.00
CA PRO A 382 -6.38 -25.44 -12.19
C PRO A 382 -6.89 -26.56 -13.09
N ALA A 383 -8.20 -26.70 -13.22
CA ALA A 383 -8.83 -27.75 -14.02
C ALA A 383 -9.16 -27.36 -15.47
N GLN A 384 -8.90 -26.11 -15.87
CA GLN A 384 -9.31 -25.56 -17.17
C GLN A 384 -8.65 -26.31 -18.35
N ASN A 385 -7.34 -26.56 -18.25
CA ASN A 385 -6.58 -27.32 -19.28
C ASN A 385 -5.29 -27.88 -18.68
N TRP A 386 -4.54 -28.64 -19.49
CA TRP A 386 -3.27 -29.25 -19.05
C TRP A 386 -2.21 -28.19 -18.64
N LEU A 387 -2.11 -27.10 -19.38
CA LEU A 387 -1.13 -26.05 -19.10
C LEU A 387 -1.44 -25.35 -17.76
N ALA A 388 -2.71 -25.04 -17.47
CA ALA A 388 -3.14 -24.49 -16.19
C ALA A 388 -2.78 -25.41 -15.00
N ARG A 389 -2.87 -26.74 -15.19
CA ARG A 389 -2.42 -27.71 -14.17
C ARG A 389 -0.91 -27.65 -13.94
N CYS A 390 -0.12 -27.56 -15.02
CA CYS A 390 1.33 -27.42 -14.90
C CYS A 390 1.71 -26.16 -14.12
N PHE A 391 1.12 -25.00 -14.44
CA PHE A 391 1.33 -23.76 -13.71
C PHE A 391 0.89 -23.87 -12.24
N THR A 392 -0.24 -24.49 -11.95
CA THR A 392 -0.68 -24.72 -10.56
C THR A 392 0.34 -25.52 -9.77
N ILE A 393 0.91 -26.59 -10.36
CA ILE A 393 1.95 -27.42 -9.70
C ILE A 393 3.22 -26.61 -9.49
N GLU A 394 3.65 -25.84 -10.49
CA GLU A 394 4.84 -24.99 -10.40
C GLU A 394 4.71 -23.93 -9.32
N TYR A 395 3.59 -23.19 -9.29
CA TYR A 395 3.30 -22.19 -8.26
C TYR A 395 3.18 -22.81 -6.86
N ALA A 396 2.49 -23.92 -6.73
CA ALA A 396 2.41 -24.63 -5.45
C ALA A 396 3.80 -25.07 -4.97
N THR A 397 4.64 -25.59 -5.86
CA THR A 397 6.03 -25.96 -5.53
C THR A 397 6.83 -24.74 -5.09
N TRP A 398 6.73 -23.63 -5.83
CA TRP A 398 7.47 -22.42 -5.57
C TRP A 398 7.03 -21.77 -4.25
N PHE A 399 5.75 -21.41 -4.12
CA PHE A 399 5.24 -20.64 -2.98
C PHE A 399 5.05 -21.47 -1.70
N ARG A 400 4.75 -22.79 -1.82
CA ARG A 400 4.48 -23.63 -0.64
C ARG A 400 5.69 -24.44 -0.16
N THR A 401 6.74 -24.57 -0.96
CA THR A 401 7.91 -25.39 -0.61
C THR A 401 9.22 -24.65 -0.74
N MET A 402 9.46 -24.06 -1.93
CA MET A 402 10.78 -23.48 -2.24
C MET A 402 11.03 -22.18 -1.46
N LEU A 403 10.15 -21.18 -1.58
CA LEU A 403 10.33 -19.89 -0.89
C LEU A 403 10.37 -20.05 0.65
N PRO A 404 9.48 -20.83 1.30
CA PRO A 404 9.60 -21.09 2.73
C PRO A 404 10.91 -21.78 3.12
N GLY A 405 11.39 -22.70 2.30
CA GLY A 405 12.68 -23.37 2.53
C GLY A 405 13.86 -22.42 2.39
N MET A 406 13.88 -21.59 1.35
CA MET A 406 14.89 -20.54 1.16
C MET A 406 14.91 -19.54 2.33
N ALA A 407 13.73 -19.11 2.80
CA ALA A 407 13.61 -18.24 3.96
C ALA A 407 14.26 -18.85 5.22
N ARG A 408 14.05 -20.13 5.46
CA ARG A 408 14.65 -20.84 6.61
C ARG A 408 16.17 -20.98 6.49
N LEU A 409 16.68 -21.08 5.27
CA LEU A 409 18.11 -21.10 5.00
C LEU A 409 18.75 -19.72 5.08
N GLY A 410 17.97 -18.66 5.32
CA GLY A 410 18.46 -17.27 5.34
C GLY A 410 18.90 -16.76 3.96
N LEU A 411 18.39 -17.37 2.89
CA LEU A 411 18.68 -16.94 1.53
C LEU A 411 17.80 -15.77 1.11
N ALA A 412 18.29 -14.97 0.19
CA ALA A 412 17.49 -13.91 -0.45
C ALA A 412 16.30 -14.54 -1.19
N ILE A 413 15.13 -13.91 -1.07
CA ILE A 413 13.89 -14.41 -1.63
C ILE A 413 13.47 -13.48 -2.76
N PRO A 414 13.41 -13.95 -4.01
CA PRO A 414 12.75 -13.21 -5.08
C PRO A 414 11.24 -13.16 -4.76
N LEU A 415 10.73 -11.95 -4.57
CA LEU A 415 9.31 -11.76 -4.27
C LEU A 415 8.47 -11.97 -5.53
N GLY A 416 7.22 -12.39 -5.37
CA GLY A 416 6.24 -12.43 -6.45
C GLY A 416 5.58 -11.07 -6.67
N GLY A 417 5.03 -10.82 -7.87
CA GLY A 417 4.54 -9.50 -8.30
C GLY A 417 3.30 -8.99 -7.57
N THR A 418 2.60 -9.83 -6.82
CA THR A 418 1.36 -9.48 -6.12
C THR A 418 1.23 -10.18 -4.78
N THR A 419 0.21 -9.82 -4.01
CA THR A 419 -0.09 -10.38 -2.67
C THR A 419 1.10 -10.24 -1.72
N LEU A 420 1.79 -9.11 -1.82
CA LEU A 420 2.92 -8.71 -0.99
C LEU A 420 2.45 -7.74 0.08
N TYR A 421 3.04 -7.87 1.29
CA TYR A 421 2.76 -6.97 2.38
C TYR A 421 4.06 -6.54 3.04
N PHE A 422 4.28 -5.25 3.12
CA PHE A 422 5.49 -4.64 3.67
C PHE A 422 5.19 -3.85 4.93
N ARG A 423 6.14 -3.84 5.87
CA ARG A 423 6.19 -2.75 6.86
C ARG A 423 6.49 -1.46 6.13
N ARG A 424 5.65 -0.45 6.33
CA ARG A 424 5.77 0.81 5.62
C ARG A 424 7.10 1.52 5.85
N ASP A 425 7.54 1.59 7.09
CA ASP A 425 8.79 2.23 7.47
C ASP A 425 10.01 1.58 6.80
N VAL A 426 10.02 0.24 6.69
CA VAL A 426 11.07 -0.48 5.98
C VAL A 426 11.00 -0.25 4.47
N LEU A 427 9.80 -0.30 3.88
CA LEU A 427 9.61 -0.01 2.46
C LEU A 427 10.06 1.42 2.10
N GLU A 428 9.76 2.40 2.95
CA GLU A 428 10.21 3.79 2.79
C GLU A 428 11.73 3.93 2.97
N TYR A 429 12.33 3.20 3.92
CA TYR A 429 13.77 3.17 4.12
C TYR A 429 14.52 2.62 2.89
N LEU A 430 13.99 1.57 2.27
CA LEU A 430 14.51 1.01 1.01
C LEU A 430 14.27 1.91 -0.22
N GLY A 431 13.55 3.01 -0.06
CA GLY A 431 13.20 3.89 -1.17
C GLY A 431 12.09 3.37 -2.07
N GLY A 432 11.27 2.41 -1.62
CA GLY A 432 10.21 1.82 -2.43
C GLY A 432 10.74 0.94 -3.56
N TRP A 433 10.07 0.98 -4.71
CA TRP A 433 10.39 0.18 -5.90
C TRP A 433 11.31 0.95 -6.84
N ASP A 434 12.24 0.25 -7.52
CA ASP A 434 13.00 0.88 -8.60
C ASP A 434 12.10 1.14 -9.81
N ALA A 435 11.80 2.40 -10.07
CA ALA A 435 10.94 2.84 -11.17
C ALA A 435 11.45 2.38 -12.55
N HIS A 436 12.73 2.07 -12.69
CA HIS A 436 13.38 1.68 -13.93
C HIS A 436 13.47 0.16 -14.12
N ASN A 437 13.05 -0.62 -13.10
CA ASN A 437 13.10 -2.08 -13.15
C ASN A 437 11.71 -2.65 -13.46
N VAL A 438 11.63 -3.56 -14.44
CA VAL A 438 10.39 -4.24 -14.82
C VAL A 438 10.11 -5.51 -14.00
N THR A 439 11.08 -5.93 -13.17
CA THR A 439 10.98 -7.00 -12.19
C THR A 439 11.18 -6.42 -10.80
N GLU A 440 10.43 -5.39 -10.52
CA GLU A 440 10.53 -4.52 -9.32
C GLU A 440 10.34 -5.26 -8.00
N ASP A 441 9.54 -6.32 -8.04
CA ASP A 441 9.24 -7.21 -6.93
C ASP A 441 10.45 -8.07 -6.54
N ALA A 442 11.04 -8.76 -7.52
CA ALA A 442 12.25 -9.55 -7.31
C ALA A 442 13.42 -8.67 -6.86
N ASP A 443 13.61 -7.50 -7.50
CA ASP A 443 14.61 -6.50 -7.12
C ASP A 443 14.46 -6.07 -5.67
N LEU A 444 13.25 -5.71 -5.25
CA LEU A 444 12.97 -5.31 -3.87
C LEU A 444 13.25 -6.45 -2.88
N GLY A 445 13.03 -7.71 -3.29
CA GLY A 445 13.34 -8.88 -2.46
C GLY A 445 14.84 -9.09 -2.24
N PHE A 446 15.69 -8.55 -3.11
CA PHE A 446 17.16 -8.62 -2.99
C PHE A 446 17.77 -7.39 -2.28
N ARG A 447 17.12 -6.25 -2.28
CA ARG A 447 17.52 -5.04 -1.54
C ARG A 447 17.11 -5.09 -0.07
#